data_8eab78c1259b65bb95b059c8de5ebbb2
#
_entry.id   8eab78c1259b65bb95b059c8de5ebbb2
#
_cell.length_a   1.000
_cell.length_b   1.000
_cell.length_c   1.000
_cell.angle_alpha   90.00
_cell.angle_beta   90.00
_cell.angle_gamma   90.00
#
_symmetry.space_group_name_H-M   'P 1'
#
loop_
_entity.id
_entity.type
_entity.pdbx_description
1 polymer ?
#
loop_
_entity_poly.entity_id
_entity_poly.type
_entity_poly.pdbx_seq_one_letter_code
_entity_poly.pdbx_strand_id
1 'polypeptide(L)'
;MTEKSAGFILITDDFETDDYSVLLLHYTSGHWDFPKGNIETNETELETATRELQEETGIEIFRVIPNFRYILDYKYTRKTMLISKQVTLFLASTGVRKIKISHEHIGYSWVKKSDAITKLTYKNAKNALKQAINFLEKPSSTIQ
;
A
#
# COMPACT_ATOMS: atom_id res chain seq x y z
N MET A 1 -7.91 16.42 15.56
CA MET A 1 -7.36 16.66 14.21
C MET A 1 -7.36 15.37 13.40
N THR A 2 -7.69 15.44 12.13
CA THR A 2 -7.73 14.29 11.25
C THR A 2 -6.70 14.48 10.14
N GLU A 3 -5.88 13.45 9.92
CA GLU A 3 -4.94 13.41 8.82
C GLU A 3 -5.38 12.36 7.82
N LYS A 4 -5.18 12.62 6.55
CA LYS A 4 -5.56 11.68 5.48
C LYS A 4 -4.36 11.38 4.62
N SER A 5 -4.17 10.09 4.35
CA SER A 5 -3.12 9.58 3.48
C SER A 5 -3.70 8.65 2.44
N ALA A 6 -2.94 8.40 1.41
CA ALA A 6 -3.30 7.41 0.39
C ALA A 6 -2.05 6.69 -0.09
N GLY A 7 -2.24 5.47 -0.54
CA GLY A 7 -1.13 4.67 -1.04
C GLY A 7 -1.61 3.47 -1.81
N PHE A 8 -0.66 2.62 -2.18
CA PHE A 8 -0.94 1.41 -2.95
C PHE A 8 -0.49 0.16 -2.21
N ILE A 9 -1.31 -0.87 -2.31
CA ILE A 9 -0.84 -2.23 -2.15
C ILE A 9 -0.34 -2.61 -3.53
N LEU A 10 0.98 -2.73 -3.69
CA LEU A 10 1.61 -2.95 -4.99
C LEU A 10 2.08 -4.39 -5.09
N ILE A 11 1.61 -5.08 -6.13
CA ILE A 11 1.94 -6.48 -6.33
C ILE A 11 2.67 -6.66 -7.66
N THR A 12 3.30 -7.80 -7.82
CA THR A 12 3.94 -8.15 -9.08
C THR A 12 2.88 -8.48 -10.13
N ASP A 13 3.23 -8.31 -11.40
CA ASP A 13 2.26 -8.43 -12.48
C ASP A 13 1.91 -9.87 -12.86
N ASP A 14 2.44 -10.86 -12.15
CA ASP A 14 2.09 -12.26 -12.35
C ASP A 14 0.97 -12.71 -11.40
N PHE A 15 0.15 -11.77 -10.95
CA PHE A 15 -0.88 -12.07 -9.95
C PHE A 15 -1.96 -13.05 -10.45
N GLU A 16 -2.09 -13.24 -11.74
CA GLU A 16 -3.05 -14.20 -12.27
C GLU A 16 -2.64 -15.63 -11.98
N THR A 17 -1.36 -15.87 -11.72
CA THR A 17 -0.87 -17.20 -11.40
C THR A 17 -1.00 -17.56 -9.93
N ASP A 18 -1.49 -16.61 -9.11
CA ASP A 18 -1.61 -16.78 -7.67
C ASP A 18 -0.26 -16.90 -6.96
N ASP A 19 0.82 -16.64 -7.66
CA ASP A 19 2.16 -16.72 -7.11
C ASP A 19 2.84 -15.37 -7.23
N TYR A 20 2.19 -14.34 -6.67
CA TYR A 20 2.70 -12.99 -6.77
C TYR A 20 3.32 -12.53 -5.45
N SER A 21 4.10 -11.46 -5.54
CA SER A 21 4.73 -10.85 -4.38
C SER A 21 4.18 -9.45 -4.17
N VAL A 22 4.31 -9.00 -2.94
CA VAL A 22 3.83 -7.68 -2.50
C VAL A 22 5.03 -6.85 -2.10
N LEU A 23 5.05 -5.59 -2.49
CA LEU A 23 6.12 -4.68 -2.10
C LEU A 23 5.87 -4.15 -0.71
N LEU A 24 6.82 -4.35 0.18
CA LEU A 24 6.80 -3.76 1.52
C LEU A 24 8.03 -2.89 1.69
N LEU A 25 7.84 -1.73 2.31
CA LEU A 25 8.91 -0.79 2.59
C LEU A 25 9.25 -0.84 4.07
N HIS A 26 10.55 -0.80 4.37
CA HIS A 26 11.02 -0.79 5.75
C HIS A 26 11.33 0.67 6.11
N TYR A 27 10.52 1.23 6.97
CA TYR A 27 10.63 2.64 7.34
C TYR A 27 11.71 2.84 8.40
N THR A 28 12.31 4.03 8.40
CA THR A 28 13.38 4.34 9.37
C THR A 28 12.91 4.20 10.81
N SER A 29 11.62 4.35 11.06
CA SER A 29 11.05 4.14 12.40
C SER A 29 10.92 2.67 12.77
N GLY A 30 11.25 1.75 11.87
CA GLY A 30 11.34 0.33 12.18
C GLY A 30 10.21 -0.52 11.67
N HIS A 31 9.10 0.06 11.26
CA HIS A 31 7.95 -0.75 10.82
C HIS A 31 8.01 -1.04 9.32
N TRP A 32 7.29 -2.09 8.93
CA TRP A 32 7.10 -2.48 7.53
C TRP A 32 5.68 -2.12 7.12
N ASP A 33 5.53 -1.46 5.98
CA ASP A 33 4.24 -1.00 5.53
C ASP A 33 4.25 -0.78 4.01
N PHE A 34 3.11 -0.37 3.46
CA PHE A 34 2.96 -0.07 2.05
C PHE A 34 3.47 1.33 1.73
N PRO A 35 3.80 1.61 0.47
CA PRO A 35 4.10 2.99 0.06
C PRO A 35 2.84 3.84 0.18
N LYS A 36 2.94 4.96 0.87
CA LYS A 36 1.82 5.87 1.11
C LYS A 36 2.32 7.18 1.67
N GLY A 37 1.48 8.19 1.61
CA GLY A 37 1.80 9.47 2.19
C GLY A 37 0.60 10.39 2.28
N ASN A 38 0.82 11.56 2.84
CA ASN A 38 -0.25 12.51 3.12
C ASN A 38 -0.82 13.11 1.84
N ILE A 39 -2.13 13.29 1.82
CA ILE A 39 -2.82 13.93 0.71
C ILE A 39 -2.53 15.43 0.78
N GLU A 40 -2.08 16.00 -0.33
CA GLU A 40 -1.79 17.42 -0.41
C GLU A 40 -3.00 18.18 -0.95
N THR A 41 -3.00 19.48 -0.76
CA THR A 41 -4.08 20.34 -1.20
C THR A 41 -4.36 20.12 -2.69
N ASN A 42 -5.63 19.93 -3.02
CA ASN A 42 -6.08 19.75 -4.39
C ASN A 42 -5.69 18.43 -5.04
N GLU A 43 -5.18 17.49 -4.25
CA GLU A 43 -4.96 16.13 -4.78
C GLU A 43 -6.14 15.24 -4.48
N THR A 44 -6.46 14.36 -5.44
CA THR A 44 -7.36 13.24 -5.16
C THR A 44 -6.57 12.15 -4.43
N GLU A 45 -7.28 11.21 -3.84
CA GLU A 45 -6.63 10.08 -3.19
C GLU A 45 -5.73 9.32 -4.15
N LEU A 46 -6.21 9.06 -5.36
CA LEU A 46 -5.43 8.31 -6.34
C LEU A 46 -4.22 9.08 -6.82
N GLU A 47 -4.35 10.40 -6.97
CA GLU A 47 -3.19 11.24 -7.32
C GLU A 47 -2.13 11.19 -6.24
N THR A 48 -2.55 11.23 -4.99
CA THR A 48 -1.61 11.11 -3.86
C THR A 48 -0.90 9.78 -3.88
N ALA A 49 -1.67 8.69 -4.03
CA ALA A 49 -1.08 7.35 -4.05
C ALA A 49 -0.05 7.24 -5.18
N THR A 50 -0.36 7.79 -6.35
CA THR A 50 0.55 7.75 -7.49
C THR A 50 1.82 8.54 -7.23
N ARG A 51 1.68 9.75 -6.70
CA ARG A 51 2.82 10.59 -6.39
C ARG A 51 3.71 9.94 -5.34
N GLU A 52 3.11 9.43 -4.28
CA GLU A 52 3.87 8.81 -3.20
C GLU A 52 4.58 7.55 -3.66
N LEU A 53 3.95 6.76 -4.51
CA LEU A 53 4.60 5.57 -5.06
C LEU A 53 5.86 5.97 -5.81
N GLN A 54 5.76 7.01 -6.66
CA GLN A 54 6.89 7.46 -7.43
C GLN A 54 7.99 8.03 -6.54
N GLU A 55 7.62 8.83 -5.54
CA GLU A 55 8.59 9.43 -4.64
C GLU A 55 9.30 8.40 -3.77
N GLU A 56 8.57 7.39 -3.32
CA GLU A 56 9.10 6.43 -2.38
C GLU A 56 9.79 5.24 -3.01
N THR A 57 9.49 4.93 -4.27
CA THR A 57 10.02 3.75 -4.92
C THR A 57 10.66 4.00 -6.28
N GLY A 58 10.40 5.15 -6.89
CA GLY A 58 10.85 5.44 -8.24
C GLY A 58 10.02 4.78 -9.33
N ILE A 59 8.97 4.05 -8.96
CA ILE A 59 8.16 3.33 -9.95
C ILE A 59 7.21 4.30 -10.64
N GLU A 60 7.28 4.34 -11.98
CA GLU A 60 6.38 5.14 -12.80
C GLU A 60 5.50 4.28 -13.68
N ILE A 61 5.89 3.04 -13.93
CA ILE A 61 5.16 2.15 -14.84
C ILE A 61 4.46 1.09 -14.00
N PHE A 62 3.15 1.24 -13.88
CA PHE A 62 2.33 0.33 -13.11
C PHE A 62 0.90 0.41 -13.61
N ARG A 63 0.08 -0.54 -13.21
CA ARG A 63 -1.33 -0.60 -13.61
C ARG A 63 -2.21 -0.65 -12.38
N VAL A 64 -3.14 0.30 -12.27
CA VAL A 64 -4.11 0.29 -11.18
C VAL A 64 -5.12 -0.83 -11.47
N ILE A 65 -5.36 -1.67 -10.47
CA ILE A 65 -6.37 -2.71 -10.55
C ILE A 65 -7.68 -2.09 -10.06
N PRO A 66 -8.70 -1.99 -10.94
CA PRO A 66 -9.90 -1.24 -10.60
C PRO A 66 -10.75 -1.91 -9.53
N ASN A 67 -11.59 -1.10 -8.90
CA ASN A 67 -12.64 -1.56 -7.98
C ASN A 67 -12.15 -2.01 -6.62
N PHE A 68 -10.88 -1.78 -6.29
CA PHE A 68 -10.39 -2.02 -4.95
C PHE A 68 -10.05 -0.69 -4.29
N ARG A 69 -10.66 -0.44 -3.15
CA ARG A 69 -10.38 0.74 -2.34
C ARG A 69 -10.69 0.37 -0.90
N TYR A 70 -9.68 0.42 -0.07
CA TYR A 70 -9.79 0.00 1.33
C TYR A 70 -9.36 1.15 2.23
N ILE A 71 -10.18 1.48 3.21
CA ILE A 71 -9.89 2.57 4.13
C ILE A 71 -9.61 1.97 5.49
N LEU A 72 -8.49 2.36 6.07
CA LEU A 72 -8.18 1.99 7.45
C LEU A 72 -8.03 3.26 8.28
N ASP A 73 -8.39 3.13 9.54
CA ASP A 73 -8.33 4.24 10.49
C ASP A 73 -7.52 3.83 11.70
N TYR A 74 -6.78 4.79 12.25
CA TYR A 74 -6.17 4.59 13.55
C TYR A 74 -5.94 5.94 14.20
N LYS A 75 -5.67 5.92 15.49
CA LYS A 75 -5.40 7.13 16.26
C LYS A 75 -4.03 7.02 16.89
N TYR A 76 -3.37 8.16 17.01
CA TYR A 76 -2.09 8.21 17.69
C TYR A 76 -1.97 9.58 18.35
N THR A 77 -1.02 9.69 19.28
CA THR A 77 -0.80 10.93 19.99
C THR A 77 0.52 11.55 19.53
N ARG A 78 0.45 12.82 19.16
CA ARG A 78 1.64 13.62 18.86
C ARG A 78 1.70 14.71 19.89
N LYS A 79 2.76 14.70 20.71
CA LYS A 79 2.83 15.55 21.87
C LYS A 79 1.63 15.24 22.76
N THR A 80 0.75 16.18 23.03
CA THR A 80 -0.42 15.90 23.84
C THR A 80 -1.69 15.84 23.02
N MET A 81 -1.57 15.90 21.70
CA MET A 81 -2.74 15.99 20.83
C MET A 81 -3.07 14.64 20.24
N LEU A 82 -4.33 14.25 20.34
CA LEU A 82 -4.82 13.02 19.72
C LEU A 82 -5.08 13.29 18.24
N ILE A 83 -4.47 12.47 17.40
CA ILE A 83 -4.60 12.58 15.94
C ILE A 83 -5.34 11.36 15.42
N SER A 84 -6.38 11.60 14.61
CA SER A 84 -7.05 10.54 13.88
C SER A 84 -6.43 10.47 12.50
N LYS A 85 -6.03 9.28 12.07
CA LYS A 85 -5.41 9.06 10.77
C LYS A 85 -6.27 8.15 9.93
N GLN A 86 -6.56 8.56 8.70
CA GLN A 86 -7.28 7.74 7.74
C GLN A 86 -6.38 7.47 6.55
N VAL A 87 -6.25 6.22 6.15
CA VAL A 87 -5.41 5.84 5.02
C VAL A 87 -6.28 5.11 4.00
N THR A 88 -6.28 5.59 2.77
CA THR A 88 -6.97 4.94 1.66
C THR A 88 -5.94 4.18 0.83
N LEU A 89 -6.17 2.89 0.66
CA LEU A 89 -5.26 2.02 -0.10
C LEU A 89 -5.94 1.54 -1.37
N PHE A 90 -5.24 1.72 -2.48
CA PHE A 90 -5.62 1.17 -3.78
C PHE A 90 -4.74 -0.03 -4.08
N LEU A 91 -5.05 -0.74 -5.14
CA LEU A 91 -4.32 -1.94 -5.55
C LEU A 91 -3.73 -1.70 -6.93
N ALA A 92 -2.47 -2.06 -7.10
CA ALA A 92 -1.80 -1.88 -8.39
C ALA A 92 -0.79 -3.00 -8.61
N SER A 93 -0.46 -3.23 -9.88
CA SER A 93 0.53 -4.23 -10.25
C SER A 93 1.62 -3.59 -11.09
N THR A 94 2.82 -4.17 -11.05
CA THR A 94 3.94 -3.67 -11.83
C THR A 94 4.89 -4.80 -12.22
N GLY A 95 5.54 -4.63 -13.37
CA GLY A 95 6.63 -5.51 -13.76
C GLY A 95 7.98 -5.04 -13.25
N VAL A 96 8.04 -3.86 -12.64
CA VAL A 96 9.29 -3.29 -12.13
C VAL A 96 9.63 -3.95 -10.80
N ARG A 97 10.87 -4.45 -10.69
CA ARG A 97 11.31 -5.09 -9.44
C ARG A 97 12.35 -4.26 -8.71
N LYS A 98 13.09 -3.44 -9.44
CA LYS A 98 14.14 -2.64 -8.84
C LYS A 98 13.57 -1.36 -8.27
N ILE A 99 13.82 -1.14 -6.99
CA ILE A 99 13.25 -0.03 -6.23
C ILE A 99 14.35 0.93 -5.83
N LYS A 100 14.07 2.22 -5.96
CA LYS A 100 14.96 3.26 -5.46
C LYS A 100 14.25 3.92 -4.30
N ILE A 101 14.54 3.46 -3.08
CA ILE A 101 13.84 3.95 -1.90
C ILE A 101 14.26 5.37 -1.54
N SER A 102 13.34 6.10 -0.91
CA SER A 102 13.61 7.45 -0.44
C SER A 102 14.36 7.40 0.88
N HIS A 103 14.77 8.58 1.37
CA HIS A 103 15.51 8.67 2.63
C HIS A 103 14.64 8.30 3.84
N GLU A 104 13.34 8.17 3.66
CA GLU A 104 12.46 7.76 4.76
C GLU A 104 12.48 6.26 5.00
N HIS A 105 13.19 5.51 4.17
CA HIS A 105 13.20 4.05 4.24
C HIS A 105 14.61 3.54 4.35
N ILE A 106 14.76 2.42 5.06
CA ILE A 106 16.04 1.74 5.19
C ILE A 106 16.11 0.45 4.38
N GLY A 107 15.01 0.09 3.72
CA GLY A 107 15.02 -1.08 2.86
C GLY A 107 13.67 -1.35 2.24
N TYR A 108 13.61 -2.39 1.44
CA TYR A 108 12.36 -2.86 0.85
C TYR A 108 12.48 -4.35 0.60
N SER A 109 11.31 -4.98 0.40
CA SER A 109 11.29 -6.41 0.09
C SER A 109 10.08 -6.72 -0.76
N TRP A 110 10.28 -7.56 -1.77
CA TRP A 110 9.19 -8.18 -2.50
C TRP A 110 8.91 -9.51 -1.80
N VAL A 111 7.75 -9.63 -1.18
CA VAL A 111 7.44 -10.75 -0.27
C VAL A 111 6.23 -11.50 -0.79
N LYS A 112 6.30 -12.82 -0.81
CA LYS A 112 5.15 -13.62 -1.20
C LYS A 112 3.95 -13.25 -0.31
N LYS A 113 2.75 -13.30 -0.87
CA LYS A 113 1.57 -12.75 -0.21
C LYS A 113 1.35 -13.23 1.21
N SER A 114 1.52 -14.53 1.46
CA SER A 114 1.31 -15.06 2.82
C SER A 114 2.38 -14.57 3.78
N ASP A 115 3.61 -14.49 3.32
CA ASP A 115 4.71 -13.99 4.15
C ASP A 115 4.59 -12.49 4.37
N ALA A 116 4.01 -11.78 3.40
CA ALA A 116 3.80 -10.33 3.53
C ALA A 116 2.84 -10.03 4.68
N ILE A 117 1.79 -10.82 4.83
CA ILE A 117 0.86 -10.65 5.94
C ILE A 117 1.61 -10.74 7.27
N THR A 118 2.50 -11.72 7.39
CA THR A 118 3.29 -11.88 8.60
C THR A 118 4.27 -10.73 8.81
N LYS A 119 4.89 -10.25 7.73
CA LYS A 119 5.94 -9.25 7.83
C LYS A 119 5.42 -7.86 8.14
N LEU A 120 4.23 -7.51 7.68
CA LEU A 120 3.65 -6.21 7.99
C LEU A 120 3.57 -6.02 9.50
N THR A 121 3.90 -4.82 9.95
CA THR A 121 3.99 -4.55 11.39
C THR A 121 2.63 -4.38 12.04
N TYR A 122 1.71 -3.66 11.39
CA TYR A 122 0.46 -3.27 12.03
C TYR A 122 -0.70 -4.13 11.58
N LYS A 123 -1.58 -4.42 12.53
CA LYS A 123 -2.75 -5.26 12.28
C LYS A 123 -3.64 -4.68 11.17
N ASN A 124 -3.79 -3.36 11.14
CA ASN A 124 -4.64 -2.74 10.13
C ASN A 124 -4.08 -2.97 8.72
N ALA A 125 -2.76 -2.91 8.57
CA ALA A 125 -2.13 -3.17 7.29
C ALA A 125 -2.28 -4.64 6.90
N LYS A 126 -2.14 -5.55 7.87
CA LYS A 126 -2.34 -6.97 7.61
C LYS A 126 -3.76 -7.23 7.11
N ASN A 127 -4.74 -6.60 7.74
CA ASN A 127 -6.14 -6.76 7.34
C ASN A 127 -6.38 -6.20 5.94
N ALA A 128 -5.77 -5.07 5.61
CA ALA A 128 -5.90 -4.50 4.27
C ALA A 128 -5.35 -5.46 3.22
N LEU A 129 -4.21 -6.07 3.49
CA LEU A 129 -3.62 -7.02 2.54
C LEU A 129 -4.50 -8.25 2.41
N LYS A 130 -5.07 -8.74 3.50
CA LYS A 130 -5.99 -9.88 3.43
C LYS A 130 -7.18 -9.56 2.54
N GLN A 131 -7.71 -8.35 2.62
CA GLN A 131 -8.82 -7.94 1.77
C GLN A 131 -8.40 -7.86 0.30
N ALA A 132 -7.19 -7.37 0.03
CA ALA A 132 -6.69 -7.31 -1.33
C ALA A 132 -6.50 -8.71 -1.91
N ILE A 133 -5.97 -9.63 -1.12
CA ILE A 133 -5.78 -11.02 -1.55
C ILE A 133 -7.15 -11.65 -1.86
N ASN A 134 -8.12 -11.45 -0.98
CA ASN A 134 -9.46 -11.97 -1.22
C ASN A 134 -10.07 -11.39 -2.49
N PHE A 135 -9.86 -10.10 -2.72
CA PHE A 135 -10.37 -9.44 -3.91
C PHE A 135 -9.78 -10.07 -5.18
N LEU A 136 -8.49 -10.35 -5.16
CA LEU A 136 -7.82 -10.91 -6.32
C LEU A 136 -8.19 -12.38 -6.57
N GLU A 137 -8.55 -13.10 -5.52
CA GLU A 137 -8.89 -14.51 -5.64
C GLU A 137 -10.34 -14.74 -6.03
N LYS A 138 -11.17 -13.71 -5.91
CA LYS A 138 -12.57 -13.90 -6.29
C LYS A 138 -12.66 -14.13 -7.79
N PRO A 139 -13.41 -15.13 -8.20
CA PRO A 139 -13.66 -15.29 -9.62
C PRO A 139 -14.35 -14.04 -10.12
N SER A 140 -14.20 -13.78 -11.39
CA SER A 140 -14.85 -12.63 -11.99
C SER A 140 -16.34 -12.91 -12.01
N SER A 141 -16.91 -12.89 -10.85
CA SER A 141 -18.31 -13.26 -10.69
C SER A 141 -19.22 -12.31 -11.37
N THR A 142 -18.66 -11.23 -11.76
CA THR A 142 -19.33 -10.36 -12.63
C THR A 142 -19.79 -11.04 -13.88
N ILE A 143 -19.30 -12.20 -14.07
CA ILE A 143 -19.72 -12.95 -15.18
C ILE A 143 -21.13 -13.45 -15.05
N GLN A 144 -21.75 -13.30 -14.00
CA GLN A 144 -23.11 -13.73 -13.96
C GLN A 144 -24.02 -12.88 -14.74
#